data_ce818c1c39f10bac4344a2a95684c0f8
#
_entry.id   ce818c1c39f10bac4344a2a95684c0f8
#
_cell.length_a   1.000
_cell.length_b   1.000
_cell.length_c   1.000
_cell.angle_alpha   90.00
_cell.angle_beta   90.00
_cell.angle_gamma   90.00
#
_symmetry.space_group_name_H-M   'P 1'
#
loop_
_entity.id
_entity.type
_entity.pdbx_description
1 polymer ?
#
loop_
_entity_poly.entity_id
_entity_poly.type
_entity_poly.pdbx_seq_one_letter_code
_entity_poly.pdbx_strand_id
1 'polypeptide(L)'
;MRTEPLASVKAHLSALVEEIARTHEQYTVTRNGTPVVVMMAADDFEALMDTLTLLRDQEGMRRLAEAEQAIVAGDLTTRDEMAAIMAERERREAE
;
A
#
# COMPACT_ATOMS: atom_id res chain seq x y z
N MET A 1 8.69 13.13 -7.70
CA MET A 1 8.39 13.16 -6.25
C MET A 1 9.17 14.28 -5.60
N ARG A 2 8.50 15.14 -4.87
CA ARG A 2 9.12 16.25 -4.16
C ARG A 2 9.29 15.91 -2.69
N THR A 3 10.26 16.54 -2.05
CA THR A 3 10.55 16.35 -0.63
C THR A 3 10.31 17.65 0.11
N GLU A 4 9.52 17.61 1.18
CA GLU A 4 9.19 18.76 2.02
C GLU A 4 9.38 18.41 3.49
N PRO A 5 9.98 19.30 4.30
CA PRO A 5 10.08 19.07 5.73
C PRO A 5 8.71 19.22 6.40
N LEU A 6 8.50 18.47 7.49
CA LEU A 6 7.25 18.47 8.24
C LEU A 6 6.81 19.89 8.67
N ALA A 7 7.73 20.71 9.11
CA ALA A 7 7.42 22.08 9.52
C ALA A 7 6.81 22.90 8.38
N SER A 8 7.32 22.76 7.16
CA SER A 8 6.77 23.41 5.97
C SER A 8 5.39 22.85 5.61
N VAL A 9 5.21 21.54 5.70
CA VAL A 9 3.92 20.89 5.45
C VAL A 9 2.86 21.37 6.45
N LYS A 10 3.20 21.44 7.73
CA LYS A 10 2.28 21.99 8.76
C LYS A 10 1.87 23.43 8.47
N ALA A 11 2.81 24.27 8.04
CA ALA A 11 2.55 25.67 7.76
C ALA A 11 1.65 25.88 6.53
N HIS A 12 1.72 24.99 5.54
CA HIS A 12 1.03 25.16 4.24
C HIS A 12 0.19 23.95 3.83
N LEU A 13 -0.35 23.21 4.79
CA LEU A 13 -1.03 21.94 4.51
C LEU A 13 -2.20 22.09 3.56
N SER A 14 -3.06 23.09 3.74
CA SER A 14 -4.22 23.31 2.86
C SER A 14 -3.81 23.63 1.43
N ALA A 15 -2.82 24.49 1.25
CA ALA A 15 -2.29 24.82 -0.07
C ALA A 15 -1.62 23.63 -0.74
N LEU A 16 -0.91 22.83 0.04
CA LEU A 16 -0.24 21.62 -0.43
C LEU A 16 -1.25 20.55 -0.86
N VAL A 17 -2.31 20.36 -0.10
CA VAL A 17 -3.39 19.44 -0.46
C VAL A 17 -4.07 19.85 -1.77
N GLU A 18 -4.37 21.14 -1.95
CA GLU A 18 -4.94 21.65 -3.20
C GLU A 18 -3.99 21.45 -4.38
N GLU A 19 -2.71 21.70 -4.20
CA GLU A 19 -1.70 21.50 -5.23
C GLU A 19 -1.59 20.03 -5.63
N ILE A 20 -1.53 19.11 -4.67
CA ILE A 20 -1.48 17.67 -4.92
C ILE A 20 -2.73 17.21 -5.66
N ALA A 21 -3.91 17.65 -5.24
CA ALA A 21 -5.18 17.29 -5.89
C ALA A 21 -5.24 17.77 -7.33
N ARG A 22 -4.66 18.94 -7.62
CA ARG A 22 -4.67 19.54 -8.95
C ARG A 22 -3.59 19.00 -9.87
N THR A 23 -2.36 18.82 -9.36
CA THR A 23 -1.19 18.47 -10.18
C THR A 23 -0.85 16.98 -10.15
N HIS A 24 -1.44 16.22 -9.23
CA HIS A 24 -1.10 14.81 -8.96
C HIS A 24 0.38 14.60 -8.60
N GLU A 25 1.03 15.64 -8.10
CA GLU A 25 2.40 15.56 -7.59
C GLU A 25 2.44 14.77 -6.29
N GLN A 26 3.48 13.99 -6.09
CA GLN A 26 3.70 13.25 -4.86
C GLN A 26 4.74 13.97 -4.00
N TYR A 27 4.50 14.03 -2.71
CA TYR A 27 5.38 14.67 -1.74
C TYR A 27 5.83 13.68 -0.68
N THR A 28 7.14 13.63 -0.46
CA THR A 28 7.72 12.92 0.68
C THR A 28 7.91 13.91 1.82
N VAL A 29 7.28 13.66 2.95
CA VAL A 29 7.41 14.50 4.15
C VAL A 29 8.53 13.95 5.01
N THR A 30 9.47 14.81 5.36
CA THR A 30 10.61 14.44 6.19
C THR A 30 10.48 15.04 7.59
N ARG A 31 11.03 14.34 8.58
CA ARG A 31 11.22 14.84 9.94
C ARG A 31 12.67 14.62 10.32
N ASN A 32 13.37 15.73 10.66
CA ASN A 32 14.80 15.70 10.93
C ASN A 32 15.62 15.08 9.76
N GLY A 33 15.22 15.40 8.53
CA GLY A 33 15.87 14.89 7.33
C GLY A 33 15.52 13.43 6.96
N THR A 34 14.71 12.75 7.75
CA THR A 34 14.33 11.37 7.52
C THR A 34 12.93 11.29 6.92
N PRO A 35 12.72 10.60 5.77
CA PRO A 35 11.40 10.40 5.22
C PRO A 35 10.50 9.62 6.18
N VAL A 36 9.31 10.14 6.48
CA VAL A 36 8.37 9.51 7.42
C VAL A 36 7.00 9.23 6.82
N VAL A 37 6.53 10.07 5.88
CA VAL A 37 5.23 9.87 5.21
C VAL A 37 5.32 10.30 3.75
N VAL A 38 4.39 9.80 2.94
CA VAL A 38 4.19 10.22 1.57
C VAL A 38 2.78 10.79 1.44
N MET A 39 2.64 11.94 0.79
CA MET A 39 1.35 12.55 0.44
C MET A 39 1.12 12.44 -1.05
N MET A 40 -0.06 11.98 -1.43
CA MET A 40 -0.46 11.85 -2.83
C MET A 40 -1.97 12.01 -2.98
N ALA A 41 -2.45 12.28 -4.18
CA ALA A 41 -3.87 12.36 -4.46
C ALA A 41 -4.55 11.00 -4.19
N ALA A 42 -5.75 11.03 -3.63
CA ALA A 42 -6.48 9.82 -3.25
C ALA A 42 -6.76 8.91 -4.44
N ASP A 43 -7.12 9.49 -5.60
CA ASP A 43 -7.36 8.73 -6.84
C ASP A 43 -6.08 8.07 -7.38
N ASP A 44 -4.93 8.72 -7.24
CA ASP A 44 -3.64 8.14 -7.60
C ASP A 44 -3.29 6.96 -6.68
N PHE A 45 -3.57 7.08 -5.39
CA PHE A 45 -3.38 6.01 -4.43
C PHE A 45 -4.29 4.81 -4.75
N GLU A 46 -5.56 5.06 -5.07
CA GLU A 46 -6.50 4.00 -5.46
C GLU A 46 -6.04 3.28 -6.72
N ALA A 47 -5.59 4.03 -7.74
CA ALA A 47 -5.06 3.46 -8.96
C ALA A 47 -3.82 2.60 -8.71
N LEU A 48 -2.94 3.05 -7.82
CA LEU A 48 -1.75 2.30 -7.42
C LEU A 48 -2.13 1.00 -6.71
N MET A 49 -3.08 1.05 -5.79
CA MET A 49 -3.56 -0.12 -5.07
C MET A 49 -4.26 -1.12 -5.98
N ASP A 50 -5.04 -0.65 -6.96
CA ASP A 50 -5.66 -1.50 -7.97
C ASP A 50 -4.62 -2.21 -8.83
N THR A 51 -3.56 -1.51 -9.23
CA THR A 51 -2.44 -2.10 -9.98
C THR A 51 -1.73 -3.17 -9.16
N LEU A 52 -1.47 -2.91 -7.87
CA LEU A 52 -0.86 -3.88 -6.97
C LEU A 52 -1.74 -5.12 -6.78
N THR A 53 -3.04 -4.93 -6.67
CA THR A 53 -4.00 -6.04 -6.55
C THR A 53 -3.98 -6.91 -7.81
N LEU A 54 -3.97 -6.32 -9.00
CA LEU A 54 -3.86 -7.06 -10.26
C LEU A 54 -2.56 -7.86 -10.35
N LEU A 55 -1.43 -7.28 -9.95
CA LEU A 55 -0.14 -7.97 -9.93
C LEU A 55 -0.12 -9.12 -8.92
N ARG A 56 -0.72 -8.91 -7.75
CA ARG A 56 -0.86 -9.96 -6.73
C ARG A 56 -1.73 -11.11 -7.20
N ASP A 57 -2.82 -10.81 -7.91
CA ASP A 57 -3.71 -11.83 -8.46
C ASP A 57 -3.01 -12.67 -9.51
N GLN A 58 -2.20 -12.07 -10.38
CA GLN A 58 -1.38 -12.78 -11.36
C GLN A 58 -0.34 -13.67 -10.67
N GLU A 59 0.36 -13.17 -9.66
CA GLU A 59 1.28 -13.96 -8.86
C GLU A 59 0.55 -15.04 -8.05
N GLY A 60 -0.63 -14.72 -7.52
CA GLY A 60 -1.47 -15.66 -6.80
C GLY A 60 -1.92 -16.81 -7.67
N MET A 61 -2.31 -16.54 -8.91
CA MET A 61 -2.67 -17.58 -9.89
C MET A 61 -1.46 -18.45 -10.27
N ARG A 62 -0.30 -17.85 -10.44
CA ARG A 62 0.94 -18.61 -10.70
C ARG A 62 1.35 -19.46 -9.51
N ARG A 63 1.24 -18.94 -8.29
CA ARG A 63 1.48 -19.68 -7.06
C ARG A 63 0.47 -20.79 -6.85
N LEU A 64 -0.78 -20.60 -7.25
CA LEU A 64 -1.81 -21.63 -7.21
C LEU A 64 -1.49 -22.76 -8.17
N ALA A 65 -1.01 -22.46 -9.37
CA ALA A 65 -0.56 -23.47 -10.32
C ALA A 65 0.65 -24.27 -9.79
N GLU A 66 1.61 -23.58 -9.17
CA GLU A 66 2.76 -24.21 -8.50
C GLU A 66 2.32 -25.01 -7.27
N ALA A 67 1.36 -24.51 -6.50
CA ALA A 67 0.81 -25.19 -5.33
C ALA A 67 -0.03 -26.41 -5.69
N GLU A 68 -0.74 -26.42 -6.82
CA GLU A 68 -1.42 -27.59 -7.34
C GLU A 68 -0.43 -28.72 -7.66
N GLN A 69 0.75 -28.38 -8.18
CA GLN A 69 1.85 -29.32 -8.36
C GLN A 69 2.45 -29.77 -7.03
N ALA A 70 2.48 -28.91 -6.00
CA ALA A 70 2.98 -29.20 -4.67
C ALA A 70 1.96 -29.90 -3.77
N ILE A 71 0.66 -29.76 -4.00
CA ILE A 71 -0.43 -30.49 -3.31
C ILE A 71 -0.34 -31.99 -3.63
N VAL A 72 0.09 -32.35 -4.82
CA VAL A 72 0.43 -33.72 -5.16
C VAL A 72 1.64 -34.21 -4.30
N ALA A 73 2.38 -33.28 -3.68
CA ALA A 73 3.49 -33.57 -2.78
C ALA A 73 3.17 -33.34 -1.27
N GLY A 74 1.96 -32.94 -0.88
CA GLY A 74 1.49 -32.96 0.51
C GLY A 74 1.67 -31.70 1.35
N ASP A 75 1.72 -30.49 0.77
CA ASP A 75 1.91 -29.24 1.51
C ASP A 75 0.60 -28.41 1.56
N LEU A 76 -0.14 -28.51 2.68
CA LEU A 76 -1.47 -27.91 2.85
C LEU A 76 -1.56 -26.82 3.93
N THR A 77 -0.43 -26.21 4.36
CA THR A 77 -0.39 -25.40 5.59
C THR A 77 -0.63 -23.90 5.44
N THR A 78 -0.86 -23.37 4.22
CA THR A 78 -0.80 -21.93 4.01
C THR A 78 -2.12 -21.16 4.04
N ARG A 79 -3.28 -21.82 3.88
CA ARG A 79 -4.59 -21.13 3.83
C ARG A 79 -5.09 -20.66 5.19
N ASP A 80 -4.90 -21.44 6.24
CA ASP A 80 -5.35 -21.09 7.58
C ASP A 80 -4.49 -19.99 8.20
N GLU A 81 -3.20 -19.95 7.91
CA GLU A 81 -2.29 -18.88 8.34
C GLU A 81 -2.61 -17.55 7.68
N MET A 82 -2.90 -17.52 6.38
CA MET A 82 -3.28 -16.30 5.67
C MET A 82 -4.64 -15.76 6.12
N ALA A 83 -5.61 -16.62 6.37
CA ALA A 83 -6.91 -16.23 6.90
C ALA A 83 -6.80 -15.63 8.30
N ALA A 84 -5.92 -16.15 9.15
CA ALA A 84 -5.66 -15.62 10.48
C ALA A 84 -4.99 -14.24 10.42
N ILE A 85 -4.03 -14.05 9.51
CA ILE A 85 -3.34 -12.75 9.32
C ILE A 85 -4.32 -11.70 8.79
N MET A 86 -5.18 -12.04 7.85
CA MET A 86 -6.20 -11.13 7.31
C MET A 86 -7.26 -10.76 8.34
N ALA A 87 -7.71 -11.70 9.15
CA ALA A 87 -8.67 -11.45 10.22
C ALA A 87 -8.09 -10.53 11.30
N GLU A 88 -6.80 -10.65 11.60
CA GLU A 88 -6.10 -9.78 12.53
C GLU A 88 -5.93 -8.36 11.96
N ARG A 89 -5.70 -8.24 10.66
CA ARG A 89 -5.61 -6.97 9.96
C ARG A 89 -6.94 -6.22 9.93
N GLU A 90 -8.04 -6.92 9.65
CA GLU A 90 -9.39 -6.36 9.68
C GLU A 90 -9.76 -5.85 11.09
N ARG A 91 -9.36 -6.54 12.13
CA ARG A 91 -9.57 -6.11 13.51
C ARG A 91 -8.79 -4.83 13.86
N ARG A 92 -7.59 -4.65 13.33
CA ARG A 92 -6.80 -3.43 13.51
C ARG A 92 -7.39 -2.24 12.76
N GLU A 93 -7.95 -2.45 11.59
CA GLU A 93 -8.60 -1.40 10.80
C GLU A 93 -9.96 -0.98 11.36
N ALA A 94 -10.65 -1.85 12.11
CA ALA A 94 -11.92 -1.58 12.76
C ALA A 94 -11.77 -0.81 14.09
N GLU A 95 -10.58 -0.71 14.63
CA GLU A 95 -10.27 0.11 15.81
C GLU A 95 -9.79 1.50 15.35
#